data_a2933291b0184054470b67e0cd34a83b
#
_entry.id   a2933291b0184054470b67e0cd34a83b
#
_cell.length_a   1.000
_cell.length_b   1.000
_cell.length_c   1.000
_cell.angle_alpha   90.00
_cell.angle_beta   90.00
_cell.angle_gamma   90.00
#
_symmetry.space_group_name_H-M   'P 1'
#
loop_
_entity.id
_entity.type
_entity.pdbx_description
1 polymer ?
#
loop_
_entity_poly.entity_id
_entity_poly.type
_entity_poly.pdbx_seq_one_letter_code
_entity_poly.pdbx_strand_id
1 'polypeptide(L)'
;IQLAGNLIHFMTSETATALSRAVAAEPAKFAEAFWGRAPLLSRAGELAGPAGFTDLLSPAAVDELLSRRGLRTPFLRVARQGTVLPASQFTGGGGAGAEITDQVLDDQVMRLYADGATLVLQGLHRIWPPLIDYARQLGAELRRPLQVNAYLTPPGSQGFSTHYDTHDVFVLQVDGTKRWRIHAPVLADPLEKQAWGGRADEVAATGAGEPAMDVVLAPGDALYLPRGWLHSAEAQDTRSLHLTIGVRSLTRY
;
A
#
# COMPACT_ATOMS: atom_id res chain seq x y z
N ILE A 1 -34.53 -17.63 50.62
CA ILE A 1 -33.61 -16.48 50.39
C ILE A 1 -32.79 -16.82 49.16
N GLN A 2 -33.17 -16.17 48.10
CA GLN A 2 -32.73 -16.42 46.73
C GLN A 2 -31.56 -15.49 46.43
N LEU A 3 -30.36 -16.02 46.23
CA LEU A 3 -29.21 -15.29 45.75
C LEU A 3 -29.18 -15.45 44.22
N ALA A 4 -29.68 -14.42 43.53
CA ALA A 4 -29.51 -14.27 42.09
C ALA A 4 -28.07 -13.84 41.83
N GLY A 5 -27.26 -14.75 41.30
CA GLY A 5 -25.93 -14.46 40.83
C GLY A 5 -26.01 -13.67 39.51
N ASN A 6 -25.60 -12.43 39.54
CA ASN A 6 -25.35 -11.64 38.34
C ASN A 6 -24.15 -12.23 37.57
N LEU A 7 -24.44 -13.00 36.53
CA LEU A 7 -23.46 -13.37 35.53
C LEU A 7 -23.24 -12.12 34.64
N ILE A 8 -22.26 -11.30 34.99
CA ILE A 8 -21.76 -10.29 34.10
C ILE A 8 -21.06 -11.03 32.95
N HIS A 9 -21.73 -11.06 31.82
CA HIS A 9 -21.17 -11.51 30.57
C HIS A 9 -20.06 -10.50 30.21
N PHE A 10 -18.81 -10.80 30.55
CA PHE A 10 -17.66 -10.17 29.94
C PHE A 10 -17.70 -10.57 28.45
N MET A 11 -18.28 -9.72 27.63
CA MET A 11 -17.97 -9.71 26.20
C MET A 11 -16.48 -9.42 26.10
N THR A 12 -15.68 -10.47 25.92
CA THR A 12 -14.31 -10.32 25.44
C THR A 12 -14.41 -9.67 24.07
N SER A 13 -14.12 -8.38 24.01
CA SER A 13 -13.81 -7.70 22.75
C SER A 13 -12.66 -8.51 22.13
N GLU A 14 -12.94 -9.30 21.08
CA GLU A 14 -11.88 -9.90 20.29
C GLU A 14 -11.00 -8.76 19.82
N THR A 15 -9.79 -8.71 20.34
CA THR A 15 -8.82 -7.66 19.97
C THR A 15 -8.55 -7.82 18.49
N ALA A 16 -8.90 -6.81 17.69
CA ALA A 16 -8.70 -6.84 16.26
C ALA A 16 -7.23 -7.16 15.95
N THR A 17 -7.00 -8.21 15.17
CA THR A 17 -5.64 -8.57 14.71
C THR A 17 -5.19 -7.66 13.58
N ALA A 18 -3.89 -7.60 13.29
CA ALA A 18 -3.41 -6.79 12.19
C ALA A 18 -3.97 -7.28 10.84
N LEU A 19 -4.12 -8.59 10.66
CA LEU A 19 -4.72 -9.16 9.45
C LEU A 19 -6.21 -8.82 9.33
N SER A 20 -6.99 -8.90 10.41
CA SER A 20 -8.42 -8.59 10.37
C SER A 20 -8.73 -7.10 10.11
N ARG A 21 -7.73 -6.22 10.24
CA ARG A 21 -7.81 -4.82 9.78
C ARG A 21 -7.60 -4.66 8.27
N ALA A 22 -7.03 -5.65 7.59
CA ALA A 22 -6.74 -5.61 6.16
C ALA A 22 -7.59 -6.60 5.33
N VAL A 23 -8.26 -7.55 5.98
CA VAL A 23 -8.98 -8.66 5.35
C VAL A 23 -10.29 -8.92 6.07
N ALA A 24 -11.41 -8.85 5.35
CA ALA A 24 -12.75 -9.13 5.84
C ALA A 24 -13.14 -10.61 5.66
N ALA A 25 -12.20 -11.53 5.81
CA ALA A 25 -12.46 -12.97 5.75
C ALA A 25 -11.81 -13.65 6.96
N GLU A 26 -12.46 -14.71 7.44
CA GLU A 26 -11.89 -15.59 8.45
C GLU A 26 -10.49 -16.07 8.01
N PRO A 27 -9.48 -16.11 8.91
CA PRO A 27 -8.09 -16.43 8.54
C PRO A 27 -7.93 -17.75 7.78
N ALA A 28 -8.68 -18.79 8.15
CA ALA A 28 -8.66 -20.07 7.44
C ALA A 28 -9.20 -19.96 6.02
N LYS A 29 -10.32 -19.25 5.83
CA LYS A 29 -10.92 -19.00 4.51
C LYS A 29 -9.98 -18.12 3.64
N PHE A 30 -9.37 -17.09 4.25
CA PHE A 30 -8.40 -16.27 3.54
C PHE A 30 -7.21 -17.10 3.04
N ALA A 31 -6.63 -17.93 3.91
CA ALA A 31 -5.50 -18.79 3.56
C ALA A 31 -5.83 -19.83 2.48
N GLU A 32 -7.04 -20.37 2.49
CA GLU A 32 -7.47 -21.40 1.53
C GLU A 32 -7.89 -20.82 0.19
N ALA A 33 -8.69 -19.75 0.17
CA ALA A 33 -9.35 -19.27 -1.03
C ALA A 33 -8.61 -18.11 -1.72
N PHE A 34 -7.88 -17.27 -0.97
CA PHE A 34 -7.34 -16.01 -1.48
C PHE A 34 -5.81 -15.94 -1.46
N TRP A 35 -5.17 -16.41 -0.39
CA TRP A 35 -3.73 -16.28 -0.23
C TRP A 35 -2.96 -16.94 -1.39
N GLY A 36 -2.23 -16.11 -2.17
CA GLY A 36 -1.50 -16.53 -3.36
C GLY A 36 -2.40 -16.98 -4.54
N ARG A 37 -3.72 -16.77 -4.49
CA ARG A 37 -4.66 -17.32 -5.50
C ARG A 37 -5.53 -16.28 -6.17
N ALA A 38 -6.24 -15.48 -5.39
CA ALA A 38 -7.23 -14.54 -5.92
C ALA A 38 -7.23 -13.21 -5.17
N PRO A 39 -7.54 -12.08 -5.84
CA PRO A 39 -7.78 -10.81 -5.19
C PRO A 39 -8.94 -10.89 -4.20
N LEU A 40 -8.85 -10.11 -3.13
CA LEU A 40 -9.93 -9.95 -2.17
C LEU A 40 -10.15 -8.48 -1.86
N LEU A 41 -11.32 -7.97 -2.21
CA LEU A 41 -11.81 -6.67 -1.78
C LEU A 41 -12.47 -6.81 -0.41
N SER A 42 -12.09 -5.95 0.53
CA SER A 42 -12.68 -5.83 1.87
C SER A 42 -13.15 -4.40 2.08
N ARG A 43 -14.43 -4.20 2.30
CA ARG A 43 -15.00 -2.86 2.50
C ARG A 43 -14.79 -2.39 3.94
N ALA A 44 -14.71 -1.08 4.13
CA ALA A 44 -14.44 -0.46 5.44
C ALA A 44 -15.38 -0.97 6.56
N GLY A 45 -16.66 -1.18 6.27
CA GLY A 45 -17.65 -1.69 7.23
C GLY A 45 -17.52 -3.18 7.57
N GLU A 46 -16.68 -3.92 6.87
CA GLU A 46 -16.46 -5.36 7.06
C GLU A 46 -15.17 -5.65 7.83
N LEU A 47 -14.30 -4.65 7.96
CA LEU A 47 -12.99 -4.78 8.60
C LEU A 47 -13.08 -4.56 10.12
N ALA A 48 -12.23 -5.25 10.86
CA ALA A 48 -12.13 -5.10 12.30
C ALA A 48 -11.25 -3.89 12.70
N GLY A 49 -11.41 -3.42 13.95
CA GLY A 49 -10.58 -2.36 14.53
C GLY A 49 -11.07 -0.94 14.25
N PRO A 50 -10.19 0.07 14.36
CA PRO A 50 -10.54 1.46 14.12
C PRO A 50 -11.03 1.67 12.69
N ALA A 51 -12.03 2.54 12.52
CA ALA A 51 -12.55 2.89 11.20
C ALA A 51 -11.45 3.59 10.38
N GLY A 52 -11.16 3.04 9.20
CA GLY A 52 -10.13 3.54 8.31
C GLY A 52 -8.70 3.23 8.77
N PHE A 53 -7.73 3.97 8.21
CA PHE A 53 -6.29 3.74 8.41
C PHE A 53 -5.52 5.01 8.75
N THR A 54 -6.21 6.08 9.13
CA THR A 54 -5.59 7.38 9.47
C THR A 54 -4.74 7.32 10.74
N ASP A 55 -5.00 6.34 11.60
CA ASP A 55 -4.16 6.01 12.77
C ASP A 55 -2.80 5.42 12.37
N LEU A 56 -2.71 4.76 11.22
CA LEU A 56 -1.45 4.22 10.67
C LEU A 56 -0.65 5.31 9.93
N LEU A 57 -1.32 6.06 9.07
CA LEU A 57 -0.75 7.21 8.35
C LEU A 57 -1.86 8.17 7.96
N SER A 58 -1.68 9.46 8.21
CA SER A 58 -2.62 10.51 7.79
C SER A 58 -1.99 11.42 6.73
N PRO A 59 -2.78 12.25 6.01
CA PRO A 59 -2.23 13.30 5.15
C PRO A 59 -1.29 14.25 5.90
N ALA A 60 -1.60 14.59 7.16
CA ALA A 60 -0.73 15.42 8.00
C ALA A 60 0.60 14.72 8.34
N ALA A 61 0.59 13.40 8.53
CA ALA A 61 1.81 12.61 8.73
C ALA A 61 2.69 12.57 7.47
N VAL A 62 2.09 12.54 6.29
CA VAL A 62 2.82 12.65 5.01
C VAL A 62 3.48 14.03 4.90
N ASP A 63 2.76 15.10 5.23
CA ASP A 63 3.32 16.46 5.28
C ASP A 63 4.50 16.57 6.26
N GLU A 64 4.36 16.01 7.46
CA GLU A 64 5.44 15.95 8.45
C GLU A 64 6.67 15.21 7.92
N LEU A 65 6.48 14.05 7.27
CA LEU A 65 7.58 13.27 6.70
C LEU A 65 8.33 14.05 5.62
N LEU A 66 7.61 14.76 4.75
CA LEU A 66 8.21 15.52 3.64
C LEU A 66 8.90 16.80 4.12
N SER A 67 8.30 17.54 5.07
CA SER A 67 8.74 18.90 5.42
C SER A 67 9.62 18.99 6.67
N ARG A 68 9.57 17.99 7.59
CA ARG A 68 10.17 18.11 8.92
C ARG A 68 11.10 16.99 9.33
N ARG A 69 11.15 15.89 8.59
CA ARG A 69 11.91 14.71 9.01
C ARG A 69 13.23 14.51 8.25
N GLY A 70 13.64 15.49 7.46
CA GLY A 70 14.90 15.41 6.72
C GLY A 70 14.96 14.17 5.82
N LEU A 71 13.87 13.88 5.11
CA LEU A 71 13.75 12.69 4.29
C LEU A 71 14.83 12.69 3.18
N ARG A 72 15.37 11.52 2.88
CA ARG A 72 16.40 11.29 1.87
C ARG A 72 16.01 10.17 0.92
N THR A 73 16.63 10.11 -0.24
CA THR A 73 16.53 8.90 -1.06
C THR A 73 17.26 7.73 -0.36
N PRO A 74 16.76 6.47 -0.50
CA PRO A 74 15.64 6.04 -1.34
C PRO A 74 14.26 6.09 -0.67
N PHE A 75 14.08 6.79 0.45
CA PHE A 75 12.80 6.83 1.18
C PHE A 75 11.70 7.61 0.46
N LEU A 76 12.05 8.40 -0.55
CA LEU A 76 11.10 9.02 -1.48
C LEU A 76 11.45 8.64 -2.93
N ARG A 77 10.43 8.31 -3.69
CA ARG A 77 10.45 8.16 -5.15
C ARG A 77 9.28 8.94 -5.73
N VAL A 78 9.47 9.53 -6.89
CA VAL A 78 8.43 10.30 -7.60
C VAL A 78 8.18 9.64 -8.94
N ALA A 79 6.91 9.43 -9.29
CA ALA A 79 6.54 8.78 -10.55
C ALA A 79 5.41 9.55 -11.25
N ARG A 80 5.46 9.64 -12.56
CA ARG A 80 4.45 10.31 -13.39
C ARG A 80 4.22 9.51 -14.67
N GLN A 81 2.97 9.14 -14.94
CA GLN A 81 2.55 8.43 -16.15
C GLN A 81 3.43 7.20 -16.47
N GLY A 82 3.63 6.35 -15.49
CA GLY A 82 4.42 5.12 -15.62
C GLY A 82 5.94 5.30 -15.52
N THR A 83 6.45 6.53 -15.47
CA THR A 83 7.89 6.81 -15.44
C THR A 83 8.32 7.28 -14.05
N VAL A 84 9.38 6.66 -13.51
CA VAL A 84 10.05 7.13 -12.29
C VAL A 84 10.97 8.29 -12.64
N LEU A 85 10.79 9.43 -11.98
CA LEU A 85 11.59 10.63 -12.20
C LEU A 85 12.96 10.50 -11.53
N PRO A 86 14.03 11.03 -12.14
CA PRO A 86 15.37 11.07 -11.53
C PRO A 86 15.36 11.80 -10.19
N ALA A 87 16.06 11.27 -9.19
CA ALA A 87 16.15 11.88 -7.86
C ALA A 87 16.71 13.32 -7.90
N SER A 88 17.58 13.63 -8.86
CA SER A 88 18.14 14.97 -9.06
C SER A 88 17.09 16.07 -9.32
N GLN A 89 15.85 15.71 -9.66
CA GLN A 89 14.76 16.67 -9.82
C GLN A 89 14.13 17.14 -8.50
N PHE A 90 14.38 16.41 -7.40
CA PHE A 90 13.75 16.71 -6.11
C PHE A 90 14.69 16.51 -4.90
N THR A 91 15.99 16.36 -5.14
CA THR A 91 16.99 16.28 -4.08
C THR A 91 18.10 17.29 -4.27
N GLY A 92 18.75 17.63 -3.17
CA GLY A 92 19.87 18.57 -3.15
C GLY A 92 20.72 18.43 -1.88
N GLY A 93 21.53 19.43 -1.60
CA GLY A 93 22.36 19.47 -0.40
C GLY A 93 21.55 19.59 0.87
N GLY A 94 21.99 18.92 1.96
CA GLY A 94 21.31 18.93 3.26
C GLY A 94 21.46 20.25 4.04
N GLY A 95 22.20 21.21 3.55
CA GLY A 95 22.47 22.49 4.24
C GLY A 95 23.29 22.30 5.53
N ALA A 96 23.46 23.37 6.30
CA ALA A 96 24.04 23.39 7.65
C ALA A 96 25.35 22.59 7.82
N GLY A 97 26.23 22.60 6.80
CA GLY A 97 27.54 21.92 6.86
C GLY A 97 27.50 20.41 6.69
N ALA A 98 26.34 19.83 6.43
CA ALA A 98 26.23 18.39 6.17
C ALA A 98 26.61 18.08 4.70
N GLU A 99 27.56 17.16 4.49
CA GLU A 99 27.95 16.65 3.20
C GLU A 99 26.95 15.59 2.68
N ILE A 100 25.68 15.98 2.56
CA ILE A 100 24.62 15.15 1.98
C ILE A 100 24.13 15.79 0.68
N THR A 101 23.95 14.97 -0.35
CA THR A 101 23.56 15.41 -1.70
C THR A 101 22.19 14.88 -2.13
N ASP A 102 21.56 14.07 -1.30
CA ASP A 102 20.31 13.34 -1.58
C ASP A 102 19.18 13.72 -0.61
N GLN A 103 19.30 14.89 0.04
CA GLN A 103 18.23 15.47 0.85
C GLN A 103 17.03 15.81 -0.03
N VAL A 104 15.85 15.33 0.36
CA VAL A 104 14.59 15.70 -0.30
C VAL A 104 14.31 17.18 -0.06
N LEU A 105 14.00 17.89 -1.15
CA LEU A 105 13.61 19.30 -1.16
C LEU A 105 12.09 19.37 -1.30
N ASP A 106 11.41 19.75 -0.25
CA ASP A 106 9.95 19.74 -0.14
C ASP A 106 9.28 20.62 -1.20
N ASP A 107 9.84 21.80 -1.50
CA ASP A 107 9.36 22.71 -2.53
C ASP A 107 9.41 22.09 -3.95
N GLN A 108 10.47 21.32 -4.26
CA GLN A 108 10.60 20.62 -5.54
C GLN A 108 9.59 19.46 -5.64
N VAL A 109 9.46 18.69 -4.54
CA VAL A 109 8.50 17.59 -4.45
C VAL A 109 7.09 18.11 -4.65
N MET A 110 6.72 19.22 -3.99
CA MET A 110 5.38 19.79 -4.10
C MET A 110 5.07 20.36 -5.49
N ARG A 111 6.07 20.90 -6.20
CA ARG A 111 5.91 21.29 -7.62
C ARG A 111 5.62 20.08 -8.49
N LEU A 112 6.41 18.99 -8.35
CA LEU A 112 6.19 17.76 -9.11
C LEU A 112 4.81 17.15 -8.81
N TYR A 113 4.37 17.20 -7.55
CA TYR A 113 3.04 16.76 -7.16
C TYR A 113 1.95 17.60 -7.82
N ALA A 114 2.07 18.93 -7.81
CA ALA A 114 1.15 19.84 -8.48
C ALA A 114 1.08 19.60 -10.01
N ASP A 115 2.20 19.16 -10.61
CA ASP A 115 2.31 18.79 -12.03
C ASP A 115 1.80 17.36 -12.32
N GLY A 116 1.10 16.72 -11.39
CA GLY A 116 0.45 15.42 -11.57
C GLY A 116 1.32 14.20 -11.21
N ALA A 117 2.47 14.39 -10.56
CA ALA A 117 3.30 13.26 -10.15
C ALA A 117 2.78 12.61 -8.84
N THR A 118 2.85 11.29 -8.77
CA THR A 118 2.62 10.52 -7.54
C THR A 118 3.88 10.50 -6.69
N LEU A 119 3.74 10.83 -5.41
CA LEU A 119 4.79 10.69 -4.42
C LEU A 119 4.71 9.30 -3.78
N VAL A 120 5.82 8.59 -3.74
CA VAL A 120 5.94 7.26 -3.15
C VAL A 120 6.90 7.32 -1.97
N LEU A 121 6.35 7.37 -0.76
CA LEU A 121 7.11 7.26 0.47
C LEU A 121 7.44 5.78 0.70
N GLN A 122 8.72 5.44 0.70
CA GLN A 122 9.19 4.05 0.76
C GLN A 122 9.72 3.68 2.16
N GLY A 123 9.60 2.41 2.52
CA GLY A 123 10.23 1.88 3.73
C GLY A 123 9.63 2.42 5.03
N LEU A 124 8.37 2.82 5.04
CA LEU A 124 7.71 3.42 6.21
C LEU A 124 7.69 2.52 7.44
N HIS A 125 7.76 1.20 7.26
CA HIS A 125 7.96 0.21 8.33
C HIS A 125 9.31 0.33 9.06
N ARG A 126 10.17 1.29 8.67
CA ARG A 126 11.47 1.58 9.31
C ARG A 126 11.53 2.95 9.95
N ILE A 127 10.68 3.88 9.52
CA ILE A 127 10.82 5.30 9.87
C ILE A 127 9.55 5.90 10.50
N TRP A 128 8.38 5.26 10.38
CA TRP A 128 7.12 5.78 10.91
C TRP A 128 6.54 4.85 11.99
N PRO A 129 6.54 5.25 13.28
CA PRO A 129 6.23 4.36 14.40
C PRO A 129 4.93 3.57 14.26
N PRO A 130 3.75 4.15 13.93
CA PRO A 130 2.52 3.37 13.80
C PRO A 130 2.62 2.25 12.75
N LEU A 131 3.34 2.50 11.64
CA LEU A 131 3.55 1.50 10.59
C LEU A 131 4.64 0.49 10.96
N ILE A 132 5.60 0.84 11.80
CA ILE A 132 6.56 -0.11 12.37
C ILE A 132 5.81 -1.15 13.21
N ASP A 133 4.93 -0.69 14.10
CA ASP A 133 4.19 -1.57 15.02
C ASP A 133 3.17 -2.43 14.26
N TYR A 134 2.42 -1.85 13.34
CA TYR A 134 1.47 -2.58 12.50
C TYR A 134 2.16 -3.64 11.63
N ALA A 135 3.28 -3.28 10.97
CA ALA A 135 4.03 -4.22 10.15
C ALA A 135 4.65 -5.38 10.96
N ARG A 136 5.07 -5.12 12.21
CA ARG A 136 5.55 -6.19 13.11
C ARG A 136 4.44 -7.16 13.46
N GLN A 137 3.26 -6.66 13.83
CA GLN A 137 2.10 -7.50 14.16
C GLN A 137 1.67 -8.34 12.96
N LEU A 138 1.41 -7.70 11.81
CA LEU A 138 1.00 -8.39 10.59
C LEU A 138 2.07 -9.39 10.11
N GLY A 139 3.35 -9.01 10.20
CA GLY A 139 4.46 -9.89 9.84
C GLY A 139 4.57 -11.13 10.74
N ALA A 140 4.26 -10.99 12.04
CA ALA A 140 4.21 -12.11 12.98
C ALA A 140 3.04 -13.05 12.66
N GLU A 141 1.85 -12.52 12.37
CA GLU A 141 0.66 -13.28 11.99
C GLU A 141 0.87 -14.06 10.68
N LEU A 142 1.42 -13.40 9.66
CA LEU A 142 1.70 -14.01 8.35
C LEU A 142 2.98 -14.85 8.31
N ARG A 143 3.84 -14.74 9.34
CA ARG A 143 5.19 -15.33 9.39
C ARG A 143 6.01 -14.98 8.15
N ARG A 144 5.95 -13.71 7.73
CA ARG A 144 6.62 -13.19 6.53
C ARG A 144 7.22 -11.81 6.79
N PRO A 145 8.37 -11.50 6.20
CA PRO A 145 8.89 -10.14 6.21
C PRO A 145 8.02 -9.22 5.33
N LEU A 146 7.79 -8.01 5.81
CA LEU A 146 6.94 -7.02 5.17
C LEU A 146 7.73 -5.77 4.79
N GLN A 147 7.22 -5.06 3.77
CA GLN A 147 7.64 -3.73 3.38
C GLN A 147 6.41 -2.84 3.25
N VAL A 148 6.45 -1.63 3.82
CA VAL A 148 5.33 -0.68 3.74
C VAL A 148 5.76 0.56 2.98
N ASN A 149 4.96 0.93 1.97
CA ASN A 149 5.08 2.17 1.24
C ASN A 149 3.74 2.93 1.25
N ALA A 150 3.79 4.25 1.07
CA ALA A 150 2.60 5.07 0.87
C ALA A 150 2.66 5.77 -0.49
N TYR A 151 1.51 5.92 -1.10
CA TYR A 151 1.35 6.57 -2.39
C TYR A 151 0.39 7.74 -2.25
N LEU A 152 0.89 8.95 -2.45
CA LEU A 152 0.09 10.16 -2.54
C LEU A 152 -0.01 10.57 -4.01
N THR A 153 -1.21 10.48 -4.58
CA THR A 153 -1.49 10.74 -6.00
C THR A 153 -2.42 11.94 -6.13
N PRO A 154 -2.11 12.94 -6.98
CA PRO A 154 -3.01 14.07 -7.24
C PRO A 154 -4.32 13.63 -7.92
N PRO A 155 -5.37 14.47 -7.90
CA PRO A 155 -6.62 14.18 -8.60
C PRO A 155 -6.40 13.86 -10.08
N GLY A 156 -7.16 12.88 -10.62
CA GLY A 156 -7.12 12.50 -12.03
C GLY A 156 -5.77 11.99 -12.52
N SER A 157 -4.85 11.61 -11.63
CA SER A 157 -3.48 11.23 -11.98
C SER A 157 -3.22 9.75 -11.74
N GLN A 158 -2.28 9.21 -12.53
CA GLN A 158 -1.78 7.85 -12.45
C GLN A 158 -0.26 7.85 -12.28
N GLY A 159 0.25 7.13 -11.27
CA GLY A 159 1.69 7.04 -11.04
C GLY A 159 2.37 6.00 -11.92
N PHE A 160 1.84 4.78 -11.94
CA PHE A 160 2.41 3.62 -12.64
C PHE A 160 1.42 3.06 -13.67
N SER A 161 1.94 2.63 -14.84
CA SER A 161 1.19 1.87 -15.83
C SER A 161 0.82 0.48 -15.30
N THR A 162 0.00 -0.26 -16.04
CA THR A 162 -0.34 -1.65 -15.71
C THR A 162 0.91 -2.49 -15.54
N HIS A 163 1.00 -3.20 -14.42
CA HIS A 163 2.12 -4.06 -14.06
C HIS A 163 1.67 -5.13 -13.08
N TYR A 164 2.56 -6.05 -12.71
CA TYR A 164 2.39 -6.94 -11.57
C TYR A 164 3.58 -6.85 -10.63
N ASP A 165 3.34 -7.14 -9.36
CA ASP A 165 4.38 -7.30 -8.36
C ASP A 165 4.82 -8.77 -8.24
N THR A 166 6.07 -9.00 -7.84
CA THR A 166 6.62 -10.34 -7.57
C THR A 166 6.41 -10.77 -6.11
N HIS A 167 5.60 -10.03 -5.36
CA HIS A 167 5.22 -10.27 -3.97
C HIS A 167 3.73 -9.99 -3.78
N ASP A 168 3.14 -10.58 -2.77
CA ASP A 168 1.74 -10.30 -2.42
C ASP A 168 1.62 -8.90 -1.83
N VAL A 169 0.49 -8.23 -2.03
CA VAL A 169 0.27 -6.84 -1.61
C VAL A 169 -1.08 -6.69 -0.91
N PHE A 170 -1.08 -6.03 0.25
CA PHE A 170 -2.28 -5.41 0.79
C PHE A 170 -2.25 -3.92 0.48
N VAL A 171 -3.32 -3.42 -0.10
CA VAL A 171 -3.58 -2.01 -0.34
C VAL A 171 -4.57 -1.54 0.71
N LEU A 172 -4.26 -0.48 1.46
CA LEU A 172 -5.14 0.12 2.45
C LEU A 172 -5.42 1.56 2.03
N GLN A 173 -6.66 1.88 1.65
CA GLN A 173 -7.05 3.23 1.24
C GLN A 173 -7.23 4.12 2.46
N VAL A 174 -6.40 5.17 2.56
CA VAL A 174 -6.35 6.07 3.73
C VAL A 174 -7.20 7.31 3.53
N ASP A 175 -7.05 8.00 2.38
CA ASP A 175 -7.72 9.26 2.08
C ASP A 175 -8.03 9.37 0.59
N GLY A 176 -9.16 10.03 0.25
CA GLY A 176 -9.63 10.14 -1.12
C GLY A 176 -9.98 8.81 -1.77
N THR A 177 -10.22 8.82 -3.07
CA THR A 177 -10.67 7.64 -3.81
C THR A 177 -9.70 7.26 -4.93
N LYS A 178 -9.59 5.94 -5.18
CA LYS A 178 -8.73 5.42 -6.23
C LYS A 178 -9.40 4.26 -6.96
N ARG A 179 -9.50 4.34 -8.29
CA ARG A 179 -10.00 3.25 -9.12
C ARG A 179 -8.88 2.27 -9.39
N TRP A 180 -9.14 1.00 -9.17
CA TRP A 180 -8.25 -0.11 -9.42
C TRP A 180 -8.83 -1.02 -10.49
N ARG A 181 -8.04 -1.27 -11.55
CA ARG A 181 -8.33 -2.28 -12.56
C ARG A 181 -7.35 -3.42 -12.39
N ILE A 182 -7.88 -4.62 -12.20
CA ILE A 182 -7.12 -5.82 -11.87
C ILE A 182 -7.41 -6.87 -12.93
N HIS A 183 -6.35 -7.43 -13.52
CA HIS A 183 -6.48 -8.47 -14.54
C HIS A 183 -5.79 -9.74 -14.08
N ALA A 184 -6.22 -10.87 -14.66
CA ALA A 184 -5.61 -12.17 -14.42
C ALA A 184 -4.10 -12.14 -14.73
N PRO A 185 -3.29 -12.96 -14.04
CA PRO A 185 -1.85 -12.97 -14.22
C PRO A 185 -1.43 -13.52 -15.59
N VAL A 186 -0.46 -12.87 -16.24
CA VAL A 186 0.27 -13.43 -17.39
C VAL A 186 1.31 -14.45 -16.96
N LEU A 187 1.75 -14.37 -15.72
CA LEU A 187 2.64 -15.32 -15.05
C LEU A 187 2.13 -15.53 -13.63
N ALA A 188 1.63 -16.73 -13.34
CA ALA A 188 1.24 -17.09 -11.99
C ALA A 188 2.48 -17.27 -11.09
N ASP A 189 2.36 -16.82 -9.83
CA ASP A 189 3.39 -17.00 -8.80
C ASP A 189 4.81 -16.58 -9.22
N PRO A 190 5.04 -15.38 -9.80
CA PRO A 190 6.35 -14.97 -10.26
C PRO A 190 7.38 -14.97 -9.11
N LEU A 191 8.59 -15.40 -9.43
CA LEU A 191 9.74 -15.28 -8.53
C LEU A 191 10.26 -13.83 -8.55
N GLU A 192 11.03 -13.44 -7.54
CA GLU A 192 11.58 -12.08 -7.40
C GLU A 192 12.32 -11.58 -8.66
N LYS A 193 13.03 -12.48 -9.37
CA LYS A 193 13.75 -12.17 -10.60
C LYS A 193 12.87 -12.14 -11.87
N GLN A 194 11.59 -12.50 -11.77
CA GLN A 194 10.66 -12.56 -12.89
C GLN A 194 9.73 -11.32 -12.91
N ALA A 195 10.33 -10.13 -12.81
CA ALA A 195 9.61 -8.88 -12.89
C ALA A 195 8.91 -8.69 -14.25
N TRP A 196 7.84 -7.93 -14.26
CA TRP A 196 6.96 -7.69 -15.42
C TRP A 196 7.69 -7.09 -16.64
N GLY A 197 8.79 -6.36 -16.45
CA GLY A 197 9.54 -5.74 -17.54
C GLY A 197 10.03 -6.72 -18.62
N GLY A 198 10.27 -7.99 -18.25
CA GLY A 198 10.59 -9.05 -19.21
C GLY A 198 9.38 -9.56 -20.03
N ARG A 199 8.17 -9.08 -19.73
CA ARG A 199 6.88 -9.45 -20.35
C ARG A 199 6.02 -8.24 -20.68
N ALA A 200 6.64 -7.10 -20.96
CA ALA A 200 5.95 -5.82 -21.13
C ALA A 200 4.82 -5.87 -22.16
N ASP A 201 5.03 -6.55 -23.30
CA ASP A 201 4.03 -6.67 -24.36
C ASP A 201 2.83 -7.52 -23.92
N GLU A 202 3.06 -8.65 -23.23
CA GLU A 202 2.00 -9.50 -22.68
C GLU A 202 1.18 -8.74 -21.61
N VAL A 203 1.86 -8.00 -20.74
CA VAL A 203 1.26 -7.17 -19.70
C VAL A 203 0.40 -6.06 -20.32
N ALA A 204 0.92 -5.37 -21.35
CA ALA A 204 0.19 -4.32 -22.05
C ALA A 204 -1.06 -4.87 -22.75
N ALA A 205 -0.93 -6.01 -23.46
CA ALA A 205 -2.04 -6.65 -24.15
C ALA A 205 -3.15 -7.11 -23.17
N THR A 206 -2.77 -7.75 -22.06
CA THR A 206 -3.73 -8.19 -21.04
C THR A 206 -4.36 -6.99 -20.32
N GLY A 207 -3.59 -5.95 -20.00
CA GLY A 207 -4.10 -4.75 -19.35
C GLY A 207 -5.02 -3.89 -20.22
N ALA A 208 -5.00 -4.06 -21.54
CA ALA A 208 -5.95 -3.44 -22.47
C ALA A 208 -7.28 -4.21 -22.58
N GLY A 209 -7.35 -5.42 -22.07
CA GLY A 209 -8.55 -6.26 -22.05
C GLY A 209 -9.52 -5.92 -20.92
N GLU A 210 -10.58 -6.72 -20.81
CA GLU A 210 -11.55 -6.59 -19.73
C GLU A 210 -10.93 -7.00 -18.39
N PRO A 211 -11.01 -6.16 -17.33
CA PRO A 211 -10.46 -6.50 -16.04
C PRO A 211 -11.30 -7.57 -15.33
N ALA A 212 -10.64 -8.45 -14.60
CA ALA A 212 -11.30 -9.41 -13.71
C ALA A 212 -11.98 -8.70 -12.52
N MET A 213 -11.47 -7.52 -12.15
CA MET A 213 -12.07 -6.67 -11.11
C MET A 213 -11.80 -5.19 -11.47
N ASP A 214 -12.86 -4.37 -11.45
CA ASP A 214 -12.80 -2.92 -11.63
C ASP A 214 -13.54 -2.26 -10.45
N VAL A 215 -12.78 -1.65 -9.55
CA VAL A 215 -13.33 -1.16 -8.28
C VAL A 215 -12.75 0.21 -7.92
N VAL A 216 -13.56 1.03 -7.27
CA VAL A 216 -13.11 2.25 -6.60
C VAL A 216 -12.97 1.96 -5.11
N LEU A 217 -11.77 2.15 -4.57
CA LEU A 217 -11.52 2.12 -3.14
C LEU A 217 -11.81 3.50 -2.54
N ALA A 218 -12.54 3.50 -1.43
CA ALA A 218 -12.81 4.65 -0.57
C ALA A 218 -12.03 4.52 0.75
N PRO A 219 -11.89 5.60 1.54
CA PRO A 219 -11.18 5.56 2.82
C PRO A 219 -11.71 4.43 3.73
N GLY A 220 -10.78 3.60 4.20
CA GLY A 220 -11.07 2.42 5.01
C GLY A 220 -11.23 1.13 4.23
N ASP A 221 -11.36 1.15 2.91
CA ASP A 221 -11.36 -0.08 2.10
C ASP A 221 -9.95 -0.67 2.02
N ALA A 222 -9.88 -2.00 1.96
CA ALA A 222 -8.66 -2.75 1.73
C ALA A 222 -8.79 -3.69 0.54
N LEU A 223 -7.66 -3.92 -0.15
CA LEU A 223 -7.59 -4.82 -1.30
C LEU A 223 -6.34 -5.69 -1.16
N TYR A 224 -6.52 -7.00 -1.14
CA TYR A 224 -5.43 -7.96 -1.25
C TYR A 224 -5.22 -8.36 -2.72
N LEU A 225 -3.99 -8.32 -3.17
CA LEU A 225 -3.55 -8.74 -4.50
C LEU A 225 -2.46 -9.80 -4.37
N PRO A 226 -2.67 -11.03 -4.88
CA PRO A 226 -1.59 -12.00 -4.98
C PRO A 226 -0.55 -11.53 -6.01
N ARG A 227 0.69 -11.93 -5.81
CA ARG A 227 1.76 -11.68 -6.79
C ARG A 227 1.37 -12.19 -8.19
N GLY A 228 1.82 -11.50 -9.21
CA GLY A 228 1.51 -11.82 -10.60
C GLY A 228 0.20 -11.24 -11.13
N TRP A 229 -0.75 -10.87 -10.26
CA TRP A 229 -1.97 -10.21 -10.69
C TRP A 229 -1.68 -8.81 -11.22
N LEU A 230 -2.09 -8.56 -12.48
CA LEU A 230 -1.87 -7.27 -13.11
C LEU A 230 -2.79 -6.24 -12.50
N HIS A 231 -2.25 -5.05 -12.29
CA HIS A 231 -3.04 -3.96 -11.76
C HIS A 231 -2.57 -2.60 -12.27
N SER A 232 -3.53 -1.68 -12.36
CA SER A 232 -3.32 -0.25 -12.56
C SER A 232 -4.26 0.52 -11.64
N ALA A 233 -3.86 1.73 -11.25
CA ALA A 233 -4.65 2.51 -10.32
C ALA A 233 -4.57 4.01 -10.63
N GLU A 234 -5.73 4.69 -10.64
CA GLU A 234 -5.90 6.09 -10.97
C GLU A 234 -6.70 6.81 -9.87
N ALA A 235 -6.17 7.93 -9.36
CA ALA A 235 -6.89 8.79 -8.44
C ALA A 235 -8.09 9.41 -9.17
N GLN A 236 -9.23 9.47 -8.47
CA GLN A 236 -10.45 10.05 -9.04
C GLN A 236 -10.47 11.58 -8.83
N ASP A 237 -11.60 12.16 -8.53
CA ASP A 237 -11.81 13.60 -8.43
C ASP A 237 -11.06 14.29 -7.29
N THR A 238 -10.53 13.50 -6.35
CA THR A 238 -9.75 13.98 -5.22
C THR A 238 -8.36 13.37 -5.22
N ARG A 239 -7.41 13.98 -4.45
CA ARG A 239 -6.16 13.31 -4.16
C ARG A 239 -6.43 11.92 -3.56
N SER A 240 -5.52 11.00 -3.75
CA SER A 240 -5.60 9.67 -3.13
C SER A 240 -4.36 9.39 -2.33
N LEU A 241 -4.54 8.99 -1.07
CA LEU A 241 -3.49 8.42 -0.22
C LEU A 241 -3.83 6.97 0.10
N HIS A 242 -2.94 6.05 -0.26
CA HIS A 242 -3.05 4.66 0.16
C HIS A 242 -1.71 4.10 0.62
N LEU A 243 -1.77 3.09 1.48
CA LEU A 243 -0.62 2.27 1.86
C LEU A 243 -0.58 1.03 0.98
N THR A 244 0.62 0.56 0.65
CA THR A 244 0.85 -0.79 0.18
C THR A 244 1.75 -1.54 1.16
N ILE A 245 1.36 -2.75 1.51
CA ILE A 245 2.13 -3.63 2.37
C ILE A 245 2.52 -4.84 1.53
N GLY A 246 3.76 -4.82 1.06
CA GLY A 246 4.34 -5.91 0.29
C GLY A 246 4.79 -7.05 1.21
N VAL A 247 4.34 -8.26 0.91
CA VAL A 247 4.70 -9.47 1.66
C VAL A 247 5.69 -10.28 0.85
N ARG A 248 6.92 -10.37 1.33
CA ARG A 248 7.95 -11.13 0.62
C ARG A 248 7.64 -12.62 0.60
N SER A 249 7.68 -13.22 -0.57
CA SER A 249 7.64 -14.67 -0.70
C SER A 249 8.99 -15.25 -0.29
N LEU A 250 8.98 -16.21 0.64
CA LEU A 250 10.17 -17.00 0.97
C LEU A 250 10.18 -18.20 0.01
N THR A 251 11.07 -18.17 -0.96
CA THR A 251 11.37 -19.33 -1.80
C THR A 251 12.47 -20.15 -1.15
N ARG A 252 12.41 -21.47 -1.27
CA ARG A 252 13.43 -22.39 -0.72
C ARG A 252 14.67 -22.52 -1.63
N TYR A 253 14.91 -21.56 -2.52
CA TYR A 253 16.04 -21.59 -3.46
C TYR A 253 16.88 -20.33 -3.32
#